data_1d96aa72993c2d10be715db689fca87e
#
_entry.id   1d96aa72993c2d10be715db689fca87e
#
_cell.length_a   1.000
_cell.length_b   1.000
_cell.length_c   1.000
_cell.angle_alpha   90.00
_cell.angle_beta   90.00
_cell.angle_gamma   90.00
#
_symmetry.space_group_name_H-M   'P 1'
#
loop_
_entity.id
_entity.type
_entity.pdbx_description
1 polymer ?
#
loop_
_entity_poly.entity_id
_entity_poly.type
_entity_poly.pdbx_seq_one_letter_code
_entity_poly.pdbx_strand_id
1 'polypeptide(L)'
;MPNNAPALPTPILITGAGGFVGRNLVATLHAMGCRDLLLFEKDDTPETLADFCRRAAFVVHLAGINRPTDPRDFYSGNAGLTDTMLADLEAAGNACPVLVTSSVQAALDNDYGKSKHMAEDAIFAHGQRTGAPVYVFRMEGV
;
A
#
# COMPACT_ATOMS: atom_id res chain seq x y z
N MET A 1 -10.42 2.19 30.46
CA MET A 1 -9.84 3.52 30.31
C MET A 1 -9.99 4.01 28.88
N PRO A 2 -10.60 5.14 28.66
CA PRO A 2 -10.70 5.62 27.29
C PRO A 2 -9.31 5.94 26.74
N ASN A 3 -9.08 5.50 25.53
CA ASN A 3 -7.86 5.84 24.79
C ASN A 3 -8.05 7.25 24.21
N ASN A 4 -7.18 8.17 24.56
CA ASN A 4 -7.24 9.55 24.08
C ASN A 4 -6.68 9.71 22.66
N ALA A 5 -6.16 8.64 22.06
CA ALA A 5 -5.72 8.69 20.67
C ALA A 5 -6.92 8.87 19.74
N PRO A 6 -6.81 9.65 18.67
CA PRO A 6 -7.87 9.75 17.67
C PRO A 6 -8.23 8.37 17.11
N ALA A 7 -9.51 8.14 16.86
CA ALA A 7 -9.92 6.92 16.16
C ALA A 7 -9.29 6.88 14.78
N LEU A 8 -8.80 5.71 14.39
CA LEU A 8 -8.25 5.52 13.05
C LEU A 8 -9.40 5.56 12.02
N PRO A 9 -9.19 6.18 10.86
CA PRO A 9 -10.19 6.11 9.80
C PRO A 9 -10.30 4.67 9.29
N THR A 10 -11.52 4.15 9.25
CA THR A 10 -11.79 2.77 8.84
C THR A 10 -12.91 2.71 7.80
N PRO A 11 -12.94 1.68 6.95
CA PRO A 11 -12.03 0.52 6.91
C PRO A 11 -10.65 0.88 6.37
N ILE A 12 -9.63 0.13 6.80
CA ILE A 12 -8.26 0.29 6.31
C ILE A 12 -7.97 -0.81 5.30
N LEU A 13 -7.63 -0.43 4.07
CA LEU A 13 -7.15 -1.37 3.07
C LEU A 13 -5.66 -1.62 3.30
N ILE A 14 -5.29 -2.89 3.47
CA ILE A 14 -3.91 -3.31 3.62
C ILE A 14 -3.58 -4.29 2.49
N THR A 15 -2.70 -3.91 1.58
CA THR A 15 -2.18 -4.82 0.57
C THR A 15 -0.95 -5.51 1.11
N GLY A 16 -0.75 -6.78 0.75
CA GLY A 16 0.37 -7.55 1.27
C GLY A 16 0.21 -7.91 2.75
N ALA A 17 -1.03 -8.06 3.21
CA ALA A 17 -1.34 -8.32 4.61
C ALA A 17 -0.78 -9.64 5.11
N GLY A 18 -0.58 -10.63 4.23
CA GLY A 18 -0.02 -11.94 4.58
C GLY A 18 1.50 -11.97 4.67
N GLY A 19 2.20 -10.91 4.29
CA GLY A 19 3.65 -10.82 4.43
C GLY A 19 4.06 -10.55 5.87
N PHE A 20 5.37 -10.50 6.10
CA PHE A 20 5.91 -10.30 7.46
C PHE A 20 5.42 -8.99 8.07
N VAL A 21 5.62 -7.88 7.37
CA VAL A 21 5.21 -6.56 7.86
C VAL A 21 3.70 -6.49 8.01
N GLY A 22 2.97 -7.00 7.01
CA GLY A 22 1.51 -6.98 7.01
C GLY A 22 0.90 -7.73 8.18
N ARG A 23 1.40 -8.94 8.47
CA ARG A 23 0.89 -9.71 9.61
C ARG A 23 1.15 -9.03 10.94
N ASN A 24 2.31 -8.40 11.10
CA ASN A 24 2.62 -7.64 12.30
C ASN A 24 1.74 -6.41 12.43
N LEU A 25 1.49 -5.70 11.33
CA LEU A 25 0.59 -4.55 11.32
C LEU A 25 -0.83 -4.96 11.70
N VAL A 26 -1.37 -6.02 11.09
CA VAL A 26 -2.71 -6.51 11.40
C VAL A 26 -2.83 -6.88 12.89
N ALA A 27 -1.84 -7.60 13.41
CA ALA A 27 -1.84 -7.98 14.83
C ALA A 27 -1.83 -6.75 15.74
N THR A 28 -1.04 -5.74 15.40
CA THR A 28 -0.97 -4.49 16.16
C THR A 28 -2.30 -3.73 16.11
N LEU A 29 -2.90 -3.62 14.93
CA LEU A 29 -4.19 -2.95 14.78
C LEU A 29 -5.28 -3.66 15.59
N HIS A 30 -5.31 -5.00 15.55
CA HIS A 30 -6.26 -5.78 16.36
C HIS A 30 -6.05 -5.54 17.85
N ALA A 31 -4.79 -5.49 18.31
CA ALA A 31 -4.48 -5.21 19.70
C ALA A 31 -4.95 -3.81 20.13
N MET A 32 -4.98 -2.87 19.20
CA MET A 32 -5.49 -1.51 19.44
C MET A 32 -7.01 -1.42 19.34
N GLY A 33 -7.69 -2.53 19.05
CA GLY A 33 -9.14 -2.56 18.87
C GLY A 33 -9.62 -2.22 17.45
N CYS A 34 -8.72 -2.02 16.51
CA CYS A 34 -9.07 -1.73 15.13
C CYS A 34 -9.20 -3.03 14.34
N ARG A 35 -10.44 -3.42 14.00
CA ARG A 35 -10.74 -4.69 13.32
C ARG A 35 -11.39 -4.52 11.96
N ASP A 36 -11.74 -3.32 11.57
CA ASP A 36 -12.38 -3.03 10.30
C ASP A 36 -11.31 -2.86 9.22
N LEU A 37 -10.82 -4.00 8.73
CA LEU A 37 -9.69 -4.08 7.81
C LEU A 37 -10.14 -4.77 6.52
N LEU A 38 -9.64 -4.27 5.39
CA LEU A 38 -9.82 -4.86 4.06
C LEU A 38 -8.45 -5.43 3.66
N LEU A 39 -8.28 -6.74 3.77
CA LEU A 39 -6.99 -7.39 3.57
C LEU A 39 -6.91 -7.93 2.15
N PHE A 40 -6.01 -7.38 1.35
CA PHE A 40 -5.81 -7.77 -0.03
C PHE A 40 -4.52 -8.56 -0.19
N GLU A 41 -4.64 -9.74 -0.80
CA GLU A 41 -3.53 -10.65 -1.08
C GLU A 41 -3.36 -10.85 -2.59
N LYS A 42 -2.18 -11.34 -2.98
CA LYS A 42 -1.84 -11.54 -4.40
C LYS A 42 -2.79 -12.49 -5.14
N ASP A 43 -3.42 -13.42 -4.42
CA ASP A 43 -4.35 -14.38 -5.01
C ASP A 43 -5.79 -13.84 -5.10
N ASP A 44 -6.05 -12.67 -4.56
CA ASP A 44 -7.35 -12.03 -4.66
C ASP A 44 -7.56 -11.46 -6.07
N THR A 45 -8.83 -11.30 -6.43
CA THR A 45 -9.19 -10.88 -7.78
C THR A 45 -9.07 -9.37 -7.98
N PRO A 46 -8.92 -8.89 -9.25
CA PRO A 46 -8.97 -7.46 -9.54
C PRO A 46 -10.27 -6.79 -9.07
N GLU A 47 -11.39 -7.52 -9.12
CA GLU A 47 -12.69 -7.02 -8.65
C GLU A 47 -12.69 -6.79 -7.15
N THR A 48 -12.01 -7.65 -6.39
CA THR A 48 -11.83 -7.48 -4.95
C THR A 48 -11.07 -6.20 -4.65
N LEU A 49 -9.98 -5.95 -5.38
CA LEU A 49 -9.20 -4.72 -5.19
C LEU A 49 -10.04 -3.48 -5.49
N ALA A 50 -10.79 -3.50 -6.59
CA ALA A 50 -11.65 -2.38 -6.96
C ALA A 50 -12.71 -2.11 -5.88
N ASP A 51 -13.32 -3.17 -5.33
CA ASP A 51 -14.29 -3.03 -4.24
C ASP A 51 -13.65 -2.43 -2.98
N PHE A 52 -12.49 -2.93 -2.59
CA PHE A 52 -11.78 -2.40 -1.43
C PHE A 52 -11.39 -0.93 -1.60
N CYS A 53 -10.98 -0.56 -2.82
CA CYS A 53 -10.64 0.83 -3.13
C CYS A 53 -11.85 1.77 -3.03
N ARG A 54 -13.05 1.28 -3.33
CA ARG A 54 -14.27 2.08 -3.14
C ARG A 54 -14.57 2.32 -1.67
N ARG A 55 -14.25 1.36 -0.82
CA ARG A 55 -14.65 1.35 0.59
C ARG A 55 -13.61 1.91 1.55
N ALA A 56 -12.36 1.94 1.14
CA ALA A 56 -11.24 2.28 2.03
C ALA A 56 -11.33 3.73 2.53
N ALA A 57 -11.13 3.92 3.81
CA ALA A 57 -10.93 5.24 4.43
C ALA A 57 -9.45 5.55 4.65
N PHE A 58 -8.59 4.56 4.54
CA PHE A 58 -7.14 4.68 4.61
C PHE A 58 -6.52 3.48 3.88
N VAL A 59 -5.41 3.68 3.18
CA VAL A 59 -4.71 2.61 2.47
C VAL A 59 -3.30 2.47 3.03
N VAL A 60 -2.91 1.24 3.37
CA VAL A 60 -1.53 0.88 3.68
C VAL A 60 -1.07 -0.13 2.62
N HIS A 61 -0.22 0.32 1.73
CA HIS A 61 0.22 -0.48 0.58
C HIS A 61 1.59 -1.10 0.88
N LEU A 62 1.57 -2.38 1.27
CA LEU A 62 2.77 -3.14 1.64
C LEU A 62 3.18 -4.15 0.58
N ALA A 63 2.33 -4.39 -0.41
CA ALA A 63 2.59 -5.40 -1.43
C ALA A 63 3.81 -5.04 -2.27
N GLY A 64 4.66 -6.03 -2.53
CA GLY A 64 5.83 -5.86 -3.36
C GLY A 64 6.61 -7.16 -3.45
N ILE A 65 7.48 -7.26 -4.43
CA ILE A 65 8.34 -8.43 -4.64
C ILE A 65 9.77 -8.02 -4.31
N ASN A 66 10.33 -8.63 -3.25
CA ASN A 66 11.68 -8.30 -2.80
C ASN A 66 12.78 -9.01 -3.58
N ARG A 67 12.57 -10.27 -3.95
CA ARG A 67 13.61 -11.10 -4.59
C ARG A 67 13.00 -12.01 -5.67
N PRO A 68 12.52 -11.45 -6.79
CA PRO A 68 12.01 -12.27 -7.88
C PRO A 68 13.17 -12.93 -8.62
N THR A 69 12.89 -14.06 -9.28
CA THR A 69 13.85 -14.74 -10.13
C THR A 69 14.08 -14.01 -11.47
N ASP A 70 13.08 -13.25 -11.92
CA ASP A 70 13.15 -12.44 -13.15
C ASP A 70 13.12 -10.96 -12.78
N PRO A 71 14.12 -10.15 -13.19
CA PRO A 71 14.11 -8.71 -12.88
C PRO A 71 12.86 -7.97 -13.33
N ARG A 72 12.16 -8.44 -14.36
CA ARG A 72 10.91 -7.82 -14.82
C ARG A 72 9.81 -7.90 -13.78
N ASP A 73 9.87 -8.88 -12.88
CA ASP A 73 8.87 -9.05 -11.81
C ASP A 73 8.93 -7.93 -10.78
N PHE A 74 10.06 -7.24 -10.62
CA PHE A 74 10.12 -6.04 -9.79
C PHE A 74 9.14 -4.98 -10.27
N TYR A 75 9.09 -4.77 -11.58
CA TYR A 75 8.25 -3.73 -12.16
C TYR A 75 6.77 -4.12 -12.10
N SER A 76 6.42 -5.36 -12.45
CA SER A 76 5.04 -5.81 -12.39
C SER A 76 4.52 -5.95 -10.95
N GLY A 77 5.37 -6.44 -10.01
CA GLY A 77 4.97 -6.62 -8.62
C GLY A 77 4.90 -5.33 -7.83
N ASN A 78 5.84 -4.40 -8.06
CA ASN A 78 5.91 -3.15 -7.29
C ASN A 78 5.16 -2.01 -7.98
N ALA A 79 5.40 -1.78 -9.26
CA ALA A 79 4.80 -0.65 -9.97
C ALA A 79 3.42 -1.00 -10.55
N GLY A 80 3.26 -2.21 -11.10
CA GLY A 80 2.00 -2.62 -11.75
C GLY A 80 0.83 -2.65 -10.77
N LEU A 81 1.00 -3.29 -9.61
CA LEU A 81 -0.06 -3.33 -8.60
C LEU A 81 -0.33 -1.94 -8.03
N THR A 82 0.70 -1.14 -7.81
CA THR A 82 0.55 0.23 -7.34
C THR A 82 -0.30 1.03 -8.32
N ASP A 83 0.02 0.97 -9.62
CA ASP A 83 -0.72 1.70 -10.64
C ASP A 83 -2.19 1.28 -10.70
N THR A 84 -2.47 -0.03 -10.61
CA THR A 84 -3.84 -0.54 -10.63
C THR A 84 -4.63 -0.06 -9.40
N MET A 85 -4.02 -0.13 -8.22
CA MET A 85 -4.66 0.33 -6.98
C MET A 85 -4.99 1.82 -7.05
N LEU A 86 -4.05 2.63 -7.50
CA LEU A 86 -4.27 4.07 -7.61
C LEU A 86 -5.34 4.40 -8.63
N ALA A 87 -5.35 3.69 -9.76
CA ALA A 87 -6.39 3.86 -10.78
C ALA A 87 -7.77 3.50 -10.23
N ASP A 88 -7.87 2.43 -9.44
CA ASP A 88 -9.14 2.03 -8.81
C ASP A 88 -9.62 3.08 -7.81
N LEU A 89 -8.72 3.64 -7.00
CA LEU A 89 -9.05 4.72 -6.08
C LEU A 89 -9.56 5.95 -6.84
N GLU A 90 -8.88 6.33 -7.90
CA GLU A 90 -9.26 7.50 -8.70
C GLU A 90 -10.58 7.28 -9.43
N ALA A 91 -10.81 6.07 -9.97
CA ALA A 91 -12.08 5.72 -10.62
C ALA A 91 -13.26 5.76 -9.65
N ALA A 92 -13.00 5.43 -8.38
CA ALA A 92 -14.02 5.48 -7.33
C ALA A 92 -14.21 6.89 -6.75
N GLY A 93 -13.42 7.86 -7.16
CA GLY A 93 -13.43 9.20 -6.57
C GLY A 93 -12.97 9.21 -5.12
N ASN A 94 -12.13 8.25 -4.72
CA ASN A 94 -11.70 8.07 -3.34
C ASN A 94 -10.33 8.71 -3.11
N ALA A 95 -10.31 9.85 -2.44
CA ALA A 95 -9.09 10.59 -2.12
C ALA A 95 -8.62 10.34 -0.68
N CYS A 96 -8.83 9.13 -0.16
CA CYS A 96 -8.40 8.77 1.18
C CYS A 96 -6.86 8.77 1.27
N PRO A 97 -6.31 8.90 2.50
CA PRO A 97 -4.86 8.84 2.67
C PRO A 97 -4.26 7.49 2.21
N VAL A 98 -3.09 7.56 1.59
CA VAL A 98 -2.36 6.37 1.13
C VAL A 98 -0.96 6.40 1.72
N LEU A 99 -0.61 5.34 2.45
CA LEU A 99 0.73 5.11 2.96
C LEU A 99 1.34 3.95 2.20
N VAL A 100 2.55 4.12 1.70
CA VAL A 100 3.26 3.05 1.02
C VAL A 100 4.59 2.82 1.71
N THR A 101 4.96 1.55 1.87
CA THR A 101 6.32 1.21 2.29
C THR A 101 7.18 1.07 1.04
N SER A 102 8.35 1.66 1.08
CA SER A 102 9.34 1.57 0.05
C SER A 102 10.66 1.11 0.68
N SER A 103 11.76 1.27 -0.02
CA SER A 103 13.07 0.82 0.44
C SER A 103 14.07 1.96 0.29
N VAL A 104 15.06 2.01 1.18
CA VAL A 104 16.19 2.90 0.99
C VAL A 104 16.91 2.62 -0.32
N GLN A 105 16.74 1.41 -0.88
CA GLN A 105 17.28 1.06 -2.20
C GLN A 105 16.61 1.82 -3.35
N ALA A 106 15.49 2.50 -3.13
CA ALA A 106 14.86 3.33 -4.16
C ALA A 106 15.79 4.42 -4.68
N ALA A 107 16.79 4.81 -3.90
CA ALA A 107 17.82 5.76 -4.33
C ALA A 107 18.94 5.12 -5.13
N LEU A 108 18.99 3.79 -5.25
CA LEU A 108 20.05 3.06 -5.91
C LEU A 108 19.70 2.76 -7.37
N ASP A 109 20.75 2.70 -8.22
CA ASP A 109 20.61 2.40 -9.64
C ASP A 109 20.65 0.89 -9.88
N ASN A 110 19.57 0.20 -9.49
CA ASN A 110 19.35 -1.22 -9.78
C ASN A 110 17.85 -1.46 -10.02
N ASP A 111 17.49 -2.66 -10.54
CA ASP A 111 16.10 -2.92 -10.93
C ASP A 111 15.14 -2.84 -9.75
N TYR A 112 15.53 -3.36 -8.59
CA TYR A 112 14.69 -3.27 -7.39
C TYR A 112 14.49 -1.82 -6.96
N GLY A 113 15.58 -1.05 -6.87
CA GLY A 113 15.52 0.35 -6.50
C GLY A 113 14.69 1.18 -7.46
N LYS A 114 14.87 0.96 -8.77
CA LYS A 114 14.09 1.66 -9.79
C LYS A 114 12.60 1.35 -9.68
N SER A 115 12.22 0.09 -9.46
CA SER A 115 10.81 -0.27 -9.32
C SER A 115 10.17 0.37 -8.10
N LYS A 116 10.90 0.45 -6.98
CA LYS A 116 10.43 1.14 -5.79
C LYS A 116 10.30 2.64 -6.02
N HIS A 117 11.25 3.25 -6.73
CA HIS A 117 11.20 4.67 -7.06
C HIS A 117 10.01 4.98 -7.99
N MET A 118 9.72 4.11 -8.96
CA MET A 118 8.56 4.28 -9.83
C MET A 118 7.26 4.23 -9.04
N ALA A 119 7.17 3.32 -8.05
CA ALA A 119 6.00 3.25 -7.17
C ALA A 119 5.86 4.52 -6.34
N GLU A 120 6.97 5.06 -5.80
CA GLU A 120 6.96 6.33 -5.07
C GLU A 120 6.46 7.47 -5.95
N ASP A 121 6.97 7.57 -7.18
CA ASP A 121 6.56 8.62 -8.12
C ASP A 121 5.07 8.53 -8.44
N ALA A 122 4.55 7.31 -8.62
CA ALA A 122 3.13 7.10 -8.88
C ALA A 122 2.27 7.56 -7.70
N ILE A 123 2.71 7.28 -6.47
CA ILE A 123 1.99 7.70 -5.25
C ILE A 123 1.98 9.23 -5.15
N PHE A 124 3.11 9.90 -5.36
CA PHE A 124 3.17 11.37 -5.32
C PHE A 124 2.31 12.01 -6.41
N ALA A 125 2.32 11.45 -7.61
CA ALA A 125 1.48 11.95 -8.71
C ALA A 125 -0.01 11.79 -8.39
N HIS A 126 -0.40 10.66 -7.80
CA HIS A 126 -1.76 10.43 -7.33
C HIS A 126 -2.18 11.50 -6.31
N GLY A 127 -1.33 11.78 -5.33
CA GLY A 127 -1.60 12.82 -4.34
C GLY A 127 -1.80 14.19 -4.97
N GLN A 128 -1.01 14.52 -6.00
CA GLN A 128 -1.15 15.79 -6.71
C GLN A 128 -2.45 15.86 -7.51
N ARG A 129 -2.84 14.76 -8.17
CA ARG A 129 -4.06 14.73 -8.99
C ARG A 129 -5.34 14.77 -8.15
N THR A 130 -5.33 14.08 -7.01
CA THR A 130 -6.56 13.84 -6.22
C THR A 130 -6.67 14.71 -4.98
N GLY A 131 -5.56 15.27 -4.51
CA GLY A 131 -5.50 15.94 -3.22
C GLY A 131 -5.38 14.98 -2.04
N ALA A 132 -5.28 13.66 -2.29
CA ALA A 132 -5.14 12.68 -1.22
C ALA A 132 -3.81 12.88 -0.48
N PRO A 133 -3.80 12.83 0.88
CA PRO A 133 -2.55 12.78 1.62
C PRO A 133 -1.79 11.50 1.29
N VAL A 134 -0.50 11.60 1.00
CA VAL A 134 0.32 10.45 0.67
C VAL A 134 1.56 10.43 1.55
N TYR A 135 1.96 9.23 1.94
CA TYR A 135 3.10 9.01 2.83
C TYR A 135 3.96 7.88 2.27
N VAL A 136 5.25 8.11 2.16
CA VAL A 136 6.20 7.11 1.69
C VAL A 136 7.22 6.86 2.78
N PHE A 137 7.27 5.62 3.28
CA PHE A 137 8.25 5.19 4.26
C PHE A 137 9.27 4.28 3.60
N ARG A 138 10.51 4.75 3.49
CA ARG A 138 11.63 3.92 3.02
C ARG A 138 12.19 3.14 4.19
N MET A 139 12.17 1.82 4.06
CA MET A 139 12.59 0.90 5.10
C MET A 139 13.90 0.24 4.73
N GLU A 140 14.73 -0.06 5.74
CA GLU A 140 15.94 -0.85 5.56
C GLU A 140 15.63 -2.34 5.71
N GLY A 141 16.37 -3.18 4.99
CA GLY A 141 16.26 -4.64 5.13
C GLY A 141 15.00 -5.26 4.54
N VAL A 142 14.32 -4.54 3.70
CA VAL A 142 13.10 -5.04 3.03
C VAL A 142 13.21 -4.98 1.53
#